data_c426e741727f684fe4980699c2357114
#
_entry.id   c426e741727f684fe4980699c2357114
#
_cell.length_a   1.000
_cell.length_b   1.000
_cell.length_c   1.000
_cell.angle_alpha   90.00
_cell.angle_beta   90.00
_cell.angle_gamma   90.00
#
_symmetry.space_group_name_H-M   'P 1'
#
loop_
_entity.id
_entity.type
_entity.pdbx_description
1 polymer ?
#
loop_
_entity_poly.entity_id
_entity_poly.type
_entity_poly.pdbx_seq_one_letter_code
_entity_poly.pdbx_strand_id
1 'polypeptide(L)'
;MNHKFFALAIAALALSGCSLSEIQPDIRPAEDKVPISLGSHINQEYTTRAGQDGFADEDKIATYIVDYVDGAPGTLKLEGNRADNLYYTYNESSNRWIPSHDVYFKDNKTAVDIYGYYPAAKPESVDAYAFEVQKDQSTEANGNTLSGYEQSDFLWAKAENKSSADK
;
A
#
# COMPACT_ATOMS: atom_id res chain seq x y z
N MET A 1 90.76 18.31 -2.74
CA MET A 1 89.35 18.71 -2.82
C MET A 1 88.54 17.43 -2.81
N ASN A 2 87.91 17.15 -1.67
CA ASN A 2 87.29 15.87 -1.42
C ASN A 2 85.76 15.99 -1.65
N HIS A 3 85.23 15.30 -2.66
CA HIS A 3 83.80 15.18 -2.84
C HIS A 3 83.36 13.87 -2.19
N LYS A 4 82.61 13.99 -1.09
CA LYS A 4 81.97 12.90 -0.44
C LYS A 4 80.63 12.67 -1.11
N PHE A 5 80.46 11.50 -1.76
CA PHE A 5 79.19 11.09 -2.26
C PHE A 5 78.35 10.45 -1.12
N PHE A 6 77.28 11.06 -0.76
CA PHE A 6 76.32 10.48 0.14
C PHE A 6 75.36 9.54 -0.67
N ALA A 7 75.45 8.23 -0.41
CA ALA A 7 74.52 7.32 -0.96
C ALA A 7 73.29 7.32 -0.06
N LEU A 8 72.13 7.74 -0.62
CA LEU A 8 70.84 7.71 0.04
C LEU A 8 70.23 6.36 -0.22
N ALA A 9 70.18 5.49 0.80
CA ALA A 9 69.47 4.24 0.73
C ALA A 9 67.96 4.47 0.92
N ILE A 10 67.18 4.28 -0.14
CA ILE A 10 65.70 4.30 -0.08
C ILE A 10 65.22 2.94 0.42
N ALA A 11 64.77 2.90 1.67
CA ALA A 11 64.09 1.73 2.21
C ALA A 11 62.65 1.73 1.65
N ALA A 12 62.33 0.77 0.79
CA ALA A 12 60.98 0.53 0.34
C ALA A 12 60.20 -0.14 1.49
N LEU A 13 59.33 0.61 2.16
CA LEU A 13 58.30 0.05 3.04
C LEU A 13 57.20 -0.55 2.15
N ALA A 14 57.14 -1.86 2.10
CA ALA A 14 55.99 -2.56 1.57
C ALA A 14 54.81 -2.39 2.55
N LEU A 15 53.93 -1.46 2.28
CA LEU A 15 52.63 -1.36 2.91
C LEU A 15 51.78 -2.51 2.36
N SER A 16 51.66 -3.59 3.12
CA SER A 16 50.63 -4.56 2.91
C SER A 16 49.29 -3.89 3.17
N GLY A 17 48.68 -3.37 2.12
CA GLY A 17 47.31 -2.87 2.16
C GLY A 17 46.34 -4.03 2.51
N CYS A 18 45.88 -4.03 3.74
CA CYS A 18 44.62 -4.70 4.02
C CYS A 18 43.58 -4.01 3.11
N SER A 19 43.06 -4.74 2.14
CA SER A 19 41.86 -4.34 1.45
C SER A 19 40.72 -4.35 2.47
N LEU A 20 40.46 -3.23 3.11
CA LEU A 20 39.15 -2.93 3.60
C LEU A 20 38.27 -3.01 2.35
N SER A 21 37.51 -4.10 2.23
CA SER A 21 36.33 -4.09 1.39
C SER A 21 35.48 -2.99 1.97
N GLU A 22 35.55 -1.79 1.37
CA GLU A 22 34.52 -0.79 1.52
C GLU A 22 33.22 -1.53 1.23
N ILE A 23 32.43 -1.72 2.27
CA ILE A 23 31.00 -1.97 2.11
C ILE A 23 30.50 -0.68 1.49
N GLN A 24 30.60 -0.59 0.15
CA GLN A 24 29.80 0.37 -0.56
C GLN A 24 28.39 0.16 -0.10
N PRO A 25 27.72 1.18 0.47
CA PRO A 25 26.28 1.05 0.66
C PRO A 25 25.75 0.67 -0.72
N ASP A 26 25.06 -0.44 -0.78
CA ASP A 26 24.42 -0.94 -1.99
C ASP A 26 23.43 0.12 -2.43
N ILE A 27 23.94 1.11 -3.19
CA ILE A 27 23.14 2.13 -3.87
C ILE A 27 22.59 1.41 -5.10
N ARG A 28 21.82 0.34 -4.87
CA ARG A 28 20.83 -0.04 -5.84
C ARG A 28 19.88 1.15 -5.92
N PRO A 29 19.62 1.65 -7.14
CA PRO A 29 18.51 2.57 -7.33
C PRO A 29 17.33 1.90 -6.62
N ALA A 30 16.63 2.63 -5.77
CA ALA A 30 15.43 2.11 -5.11
C ALA A 30 14.65 1.43 -6.22
N GLU A 31 14.58 0.08 -6.18
CA GLU A 31 13.86 -0.69 -7.20
C GLU A 31 12.57 0.06 -7.39
N ASP A 32 12.20 0.36 -8.65
CA ASP A 32 11.03 1.17 -8.97
C ASP A 32 9.82 0.52 -8.31
N LYS A 33 9.58 0.91 -7.06
CA LYS A 33 8.48 0.39 -6.27
C LYS A 33 7.20 0.83 -6.94
N VAL A 34 6.46 -0.11 -7.49
CA VAL A 34 5.19 0.16 -8.13
C VAL A 34 4.12 0.29 -7.03
N PRO A 35 3.50 1.47 -6.89
CA PRO A 35 2.46 1.66 -5.89
C PRO A 35 1.21 0.86 -6.28
N ILE A 36 0.49 0.38 -5.26
CA ILE A 36 -0.83 -0.22 -5.42
C ILE A 36 -1.85 0.91 -5.35
N SER A 37 -2.41 1.26 -6.50
CA SER A 37 -3.41 2.31 -6.62
C SER A 37 -4.79 1.69 -6.85
N LEU A 38 -5.81 2.27 -6.22
CA LEU A 38 -7.20 1.87 -6.42
C LEU A 38 -7.89 2.88 -7.35
N GLY A 39 -8.55 2.36 -8.38
CA GLY A 39 -9.52 3.09 -9.18
C GLY A 39 -10.93 2.64 -8.78
N SER A 40 -11.87 3.56 -8.67
CA SER A 40 -13.27 3.21 -8.57
C SER A 40 -13.91 3.25 -9.95
N HIS A 41 -14.52 2.15 -10.32
CA HIS A 41 -15.47 2.12 -11.43
C HIS A 41 -16.76 1.53 -10.88
N ILE A 42 -17.71 2.39 -10.56
CA ILE A 42 -19.06 1.92 -10.26
C ILE A 42 -19.68 1.59 -11.60
N ASN A 43 -19.97 0.33 -11.82
CA ASN A 43 -20.64 -0.10 -13.04
C ASN A 43 -22.07 0.45 -12.98
N GLN A 44 -22.42 1.38 -13.85
CA GLN A 44 -23.71 2.10 -13.85
C GLN A 44 -24.95 1.21 -14.03
N GLU A 45 -24.78 -0.11 -14.25
CA GLU A 45 -25.90 -1.06 -14.32
C GLU A 45 -26.55 -1.36 -12.98
N TYR A 46 -25.88 -1.04 -11.87
CA TYR A 46 -26.44 -1.23 -10.53
C TYR A 46 -26.45 0.13 -9.83
N THR A 47 -27.63 0.70 -9.65
CA THR A 47 -27.82 1.81 -8.72
C THR A 47 -27.50 1.34 -7.30
N THR A 48 -26.23 1.45 -6.93
CA THR A 48 -25.82 1.29 -5.54
C THR A 48 -26.30 2.50 -4.76
N ARG A 49 -26.59 2.31 -3.50
CA ARG A 49 -27.19 3.36 -2.64
C ARG A 49 -26.15 4.36 -2.08
N ALA A 50 -24.87 4.21 -2.43
CA ALA A 50 -23.88 5.26 -2.23
C ALA A 50 -24.23 6.42 -3.16
N GLY A 51 -25.06 7.34 -2.72
CA GLY A 51 -25.59 8.48 -3.46
C GLY A 51 -26.00 8.22 -4.93
N GLN A 52 -26.83 9.00 -5.52
CA GLN A 52 -27.19 8.86 -6.94
C GLN A 52 -26.01 9.01 -7.90
N ASP A 53 -24.90 9.58 -7.42
CA ASP A 53 -23.73 9.98 -8.22
C ASP A 53 -22.45 9.17 -7.89
N GLY A 54 -22.50 8.20 -6.96
CA GLY A 54 -21.35 7.40 -6.54
C GLY A 54 -20.79 7.80 -5.18
N PHE A 55 -19.46 7.69 -5.00
CA PHE A 55 -18.80 8.10 -3.78
C PHE A 55 -18.66 9.62 -3.71
N ALA A 56 -18.88 10.17 -2.53
CA ALA A 56 -18.69 11.58 -2.23
C ALA A 56 -17.23 11.89 -1.83
N ASP A 57 -16.84 13.16 -1.93
CA ASP A 57 -15.53 13.60 -1.43
C ASP A 57 -15.38 13.25 0.06
N GLU A 58 -14.20 12.81 0.46
CA GLU A 58 -13.88 12.33 1.80
C GLU A 58 -14.51 10.97 2.22
N ASP A 59 -15.28 10.31 1.36
CA ASP A 59 -15.69 8.92 1.61
C ASP A 59 -14.50 8.02 1.86
N LYS A 60 -14.66 7.04 2.75
CA LYS A 60 -13.57 6.14 3.13
C LYS A 60 -13.94 4.69 2.93
N ILE A 61 -13.07 4.00 2.23
CA ILE A 61 -13.06 2.53 2.19
C ILE A 61 -11.89 2.00 3.00
N ALA A 62 -12.00 0.78 3.45
CA ALA A 62 -10.89 0.06 4.05
C ALA A 62 -10.52 -1.15 3.21
N THR A 63 -9.24 -1.49 3.18
CA THR A 63 -8.72 -2.58 2.35
C THR A 63 -7.77 -3.48 3.11
N TYR A 64 -7.79 -4.75 2.72
CA TYR A 64 -6.74 -5.72 3.02
C TYR A 64 -6.06 -6.12 1.72
N ILE A 65 -4.73 -6.18 1.72
CA ILE A 65 -3.96 -6.59 0.55
C ILE A 65 -3.12 -7.79 0.93
N VAL A 66 -3.32 -8.90 0.24
CA VAL A 66 -2.75 -10.21 0.58
C VAL A 66 -1.86 -10.69 -0.55
N ASP A 67 -0.59 -10.94 -0.24
CA ASP A 67 0.37 -11.48 -1.20
C ASP A 67 0.05 -12.92 -1.57
N TYR A 68 0.32 -13.27 -2.82
CA TYR A 68 0.39 -14.66 -3.25
C TYR A 68 1.65 -15.32 -2.69
N VAL A 69 1.52 -16.60 -2.33
CA VAL A 69 2.60 -17.45 -1.86
C VAL A 69 2.66 -18.68 -2.77
N ASP A 70 3.81 -18.94 -3.36
CA ASP A 70 4.03 -20.07 -4.29
C ASP A 70 2.99 -20.14 -5.43
N GLY A 71 2.56 -18.97 -5.92
CA GLY A 71 1.61 -18.86 -7.03
C GLY A 71 0.13 -19.04 -6.65
N ALA A 72 -0.17 -19.18 -5.36
CA ALA A 72 -1.54 -19.28 -4.85
C ALA A 72 -1.88 -18.08 -3.94
N PRO A 73 -3.17 -17.69 -3.81
CA PRO A 73 -3.59 -16.67 -2.88
C PRO A 73 -3.15 -16.98 -1.45
N GLY A 74 -2.57 -15.99 -0.78
CA GLY A 74 -2.29 -16.09 0.64
C GLY A 74 -3.58 -16.11 1.47
N THR A 75 -3.46 -16.45 2.74
CA THR A 75 -4.60 -16.43 3.67
C THR A 75 -4.82 -15.00 4.15
N LEU A 76 -6.04 -14.48 3.98
CA LEU A 76 -6.45 -13.21 4.57
C LEU A 76 -6.44 -13.32 6.10
N LYS A 77 -5.81 -12.35 6.76
CA LYS A 77 -5.69 -12.26 8.21
C LYS A 77 -6.12 -10.87 8.67
N LEU A 78 -6.42 -10.75 9.95
CA LEU A 78 -6.69 -9.45 10.55
C LEU A 78 -5.45 -8.58 10.59
N GLU A 79 -4.29 -9.19 10.79
CA GLU A 79 -2.97 -8.54 10.81
C GLU A 79 -1.90 -9.41 10.13
N GLY A 80 -0.88 -8.77 9.56
CA GLY A 80 0.27 -9.43 8.93
C GLY A 80 0.08 -9.73 7.45
N ASN A 81 -0.82 -9.03 6.77
CA ASN A 81 -0.91 -9.00 5.31
C ASN A 81 0.07 -7.94 4.75
N ARG A 82 0.06 -7.71 3.46
CA ARG A 82 0.78 -6.59 2.85
C ARG A 82 0.22 -5.24 3.29
N ALA A 83 -1.10 -5.16 3.41
CA ALA A 83 -1.78 -4.05 4.07
C ALA A 83 -2.93 -4.60 4.91
N ASP A 84 -3.06 -4.08 6.12
CA ASP A 84 -4.05 -4.48 7.09
C ASP A 84 -5.00 -3.30 7.34
N ASN A 85 -6.24 -3.46 6.92
CA ASN A 85 -7.28 -2.45 7.12
C ASN A 85 -6.82 -1.04 6.72
N LEU A 86 -6.14 -0.93 5.57
CA LEU A 86 -5.62 0.32 5.04
C LEU A 86 -6.77 1.17 4.52
N TYR A 87 -6.89 2.38 5.03
CA TYR A 87 -7.92 3.32 4.60
C TYR A 87 -7.50 4.08 3.35
N TYR A 88 -8.44 4.18 2.43
CA TYR A 88 -8.38 5.06 1.29
C TYR A 88 -9.51 6.08 1.39
N THR A 89 -9.18 7.34 1.16
CA THR A 89 -10.14 8.45 1.11
C THR A 89 -10.40 8.82 -0.34
N TYR A 90 -11.65 8.93 -0.73
CA TYR A 90 -12.01 9.37 -2.07
C TYR A 90 -11.76 10.87 -2.23
N ASN A 91 -11.14 11.24 -3.33
CA ASN A 91 -10.97 12.63 -3.73
C ASN A 91 -11.69 12.87 -5.04
N GLU A 92 -12.82 13.56 -4.95
CA GLU A 92 -13.70 13.83 -6.07
C GLU A 92 -13.01 14.64 -7.17
N SER A 93 -12.20 15.63 -6.80
CA SER A 93 -11.51 16.50 -7.76
C SER A 93 -10.54 15.74 -8.68
N SER A 94 -9.91 14.70 -8.19
CA SER A 94 -8.98 13.85 -8.94
C SER A 94 -9.62 12.54 -9.41
N ASN A 95 -10.82 12.22 -8.95
CA ASN A 95 -11.51 10.95 -9.14
C ASN A 95 -10.61 9.76 -8.73
N ARG A 96 -9.99 9.86 -7.56
CA ARG A 96 -9.02 8.87 -7.07
C ARG A 96 -9.20 8.56 -5.59
N TRP A 97 -8.85 7.34 -5.25
CA TRP A 97 -8.69 6.90 -3.89
C TRP A 97 -7.28 7.17 -3.39
N ILE A 98 -7.14 7.95 -2.33
CA ILE A 98 -5.86 8.34 -1.74
C ILE A 98 -5.63 7.47 -0.50
N PRO A 99 -4.59 6.63 -0.46
CA PRO A 99 -4.30 5.80 0.70
C PRO A 99 -3.80 6.65 1.88
N SER A 100 -4.09 6.22 3.10
CA SER A 100 -3.58 6.87 4.32
C SER A 100 -2.06 6.76 4.46
N HIS A 101 -1.44 5.78 3.81
CA HIS A 101 -0.01 5.67 3.57
C HIS A 101 0.24 4.84 2.30
N ASP A 102 1.37 5.08 1.67
CA ASP A 102 1.73 4.37 0.44
C ASP A 102 1.93 2.88 0.69
N VAL A 103 1.37 2.07 -0.20
CA VAL A 103 1.58 0.62 -0.27
C VAL A 103 2.05 0.23 -1.66
N TYR A 104 3.00 -0.68 -1.72
CA TYR A 104 3.67 -1.08 -2.95
C TYR A 104 3.59 -2.59 -3.16
N PHE A 105 3.60 -3.02 -4.41
CA PHE A 105 3.85 -4.43 -4.73
C PHE A 105 5.21 -4.86 -4.14
N LYS A 106 5.29 -6.11 -3.71
CA LYS A 106 6.52 -6.67 -3.15
C LYS A 106 7.67 -6.64 -4.16
N ASP A 107 7.34 -7.02 -5.36
CA ASP A 107 8.23 -7.12 -6.52
C ASP A 107 7.38 -7.15 -7.81
N ASN A 108 8.01 -7.43 -8.95
CA ASN A 108 7.35 -7.51 -10.24
C ASN A 108 6.75 -8.90 -10.58
N LYS A 109 6.75 -9.82 -9.63
CA LYS A 109 6.29 -11.22 -9.83
C LYS A 109 5.20 -11.63 -8.86
N THR A 110 5.26 -11.10 -7.64
CA THR A 110 4.30 -11.45 -6.58
C THR A 110 2.97 -10.75 -6.85
N ALA A 111 1.95 -11.54 -7.11
CA ALA A 111 0.58 -11.04 -7.23
C ALA A 111 -0.03 -10.79 -5.85
N VAL A 112 -1.12 -10.04 -5.82
CA VAL A 112 -1.90 -9.76 -4.62
C VAL A 112 -3.39 -9.97 -4.89
N ASP A 113 -4.13 -10.35 -3.86
CA ASP A 113 -5.56 -10.14 -3.77
C ASP A 113 -5.82 -8.88 -2.96
N ILE A 114 -6.80 -8.08 -3.40
CA ILE A 114 -7.22 -6.85 -2.73
C ILE A 114 -8.68 -7.01 -2.33
N TYR A 115 -8.95 -6.91 -1.05
CA TYR A 115 -10.30 -6.92 -0.47
C TYR A 115 -10.62 -5.51 -0.02
N GLY A 116 -11.73 -4.97 -0.48
CA GLY A 116 -12.19 -3.62 -0.13
C GLY A 116 -13.60 -3.64 0.42
N TYR A 117 -13.93 -2.75 1.35
CA TYR A 117 -15.26 -2.59 1.88
C TYR A 117 -15.56 -1.16 2.30
N TYR A 118 -16.84 -0.81 2.27
CA TYR A 118 -17.41 0.48 2.68
C TYR A 118 -18.63 0.24 3.59
N PRO A 119 -18.86 1.08 4.59
CA PRO A 119 -17.99 2.14 5.06
C PRO A 119 -16.74 1.59 5.77
N ALA A 120 -15.67 2.39 5.77
CA ALA A 120 -14.45 2.00 6.46
C ALA A 120 -14.68 1.86 7.96
N ALA A 121 -14.26 0.73 8.52
CA ALA A 121 -14.38 0.44 9.94
C ALA A 121 -13.20 -0.39 10.43
N LYS A 122 -13.17 -0.73 11.71
CA LYS A 122 -12.19 -1.66 12.27
C LYS A 122 -12.90 -2.96 12.62
N PRO A 123 -12.81 -4.02 11.77
CA PRO A 123 -13.44 -5.29 12.07
C PRO A 123 -12.70 -6.01 13.22
N GLU A 124 -13.42 -6.83 13.95
CA GLU A 124 -12.85 -7.72 14.96
C GLU A 124 -12.38 -9.06 14.37
N SER A 125 -12.88 -9.39 13.18
CA SER A 125 -12.55 -10.62 12.45
C SER A 125 -12.63 -10.38 10.95
N VAL A 126 -11.83 -11.11 10.17
CA VAL A 126 -11.91 -11.13 8.70
C VAL A 126 -12.99 -12.08 8.18
N ASP A 127 -13.45 -13.00 9.02
CA ASP A 127 -14.47 -14.00 8.66
C ASP A 127 -15.88 -13.54 8.98
N ALA A 128 -16.02 -12.52 9.82
CA ALA A 128 -17.32 -12.01 10.27
C ALA A 128 -17.23 -10.49 10.47
N TYR A 129 -17.76 -9.75 9.53
CA TYR A 129 -17.98 -8.32 9.69
C TYR A 129 -19.39 -8.09 10.23
N ALA A 130 -19.47 -7.60 11.46
CA ALA A 130 -20.75 -7.24 12.06
C ALA A 130 -21.23 -5.92 11.45
N PHE A 131 -22.14 -6.01 10.50
CA PHE A 131 -22.80 -4.86 9.88
C PHE A 131 -24.23 -4.77 10.37
N GLU A 132 -24.63 -3.59 10.79
CA GLU A 132 -25.99 -3.33 11.26
C GLU A 132 -26.57 -2.09 10.57
N VAL A 133 -27.75 -2.26 9.97
CA VAL A 133 -28.48 -1.14 9.37
C VAL A 133 -28.97 -0.21 10.48
N GLN A 134 -28.71 1.09 10.33
CA GLN A 134 -29.15 2.09 11.30
C GLN A 134 -30.68 2.14 11.38
N LYS A 135 -31.20 2.20 12.59
CA LYS A 135 -32.66 2.29 12.83
C LYS A 135 -33.24 3.61 12.34
N ASP A 136 -32.47 4.69 12.45
CA ASP A 136 -32.81 6.00 11.95
C ASP A 136 -31.86 6.37 10.82
N GLN A 137 -32.35 6.27 9.59
CA GLN A 137 -31.61 6.61 8.38
C GLN A 137 -31.81 8.07 7.97
N SER A 138 -32.62 8.84 8.70
CA SER A 138 -32.86 10.26 8.41
C SER A 138 -31.85 11.19 9.03
N THR A 139 -30.89 10.64 9.84
CA THR A 139 -29.84 11.45 10.44
C THR A 139 -28.90 11.97 9.38
N GLU A 140 -28.66 13.28 9.43
CA GLU A 140 -27.73 13.97 8.52
C GLU A 140 -26.28 13.69 8.89
N ALA A 141 -25.38 13.73 7.88
CA ALA A 141 -23.94 13.67 8.12
C ALA A 141 -23.48 14.87 8.96
N ASN A 142 -22.54 14.68 9.87
CA ASN A 142 -22.00 15.74 10.71
C ASN A 142 -20.47 15.58 10.87
N GLY A 143 -19.73 16.45 10.22
CA GLY A 143 -18.27 16.38 10.19
C GLY A 143 -17.78 15.05 9.58
N ASN A 144 -17.04 14.26 10.37
CA ASN A 144 -16.56 12.95 9.93
C ASN A 144 -17.55 11.79 10.18
N THR A 145 -18.75 12.09 10.67
CA THR A 145 -19.79 11.09 10.92
C THR A 145 -20.69 11.01 9.72
N LEU A 146 -20.76 9.84 9.10
CA LEU A 146 -21.66 9.55 7.99
C LEU A 146 -23.13 9.70 8.43
N SER A 147 -24.00 10.02 7.49
CA SER A 147 -25.45 9.99 7.70
C SER A 147 -25.92 8.58 8.09
N GLY A 148 -27.08 8.47 8.69
CA GLY A 148 -27.65 7.15 9.02
C GLY A 148 -27.89 6.29 7.77
N TYR A 149 -28.15 6.94 6.64
CA TYR A 149 -28.28 6.28 5.35
C TYR A 149 -26.94 5.70 4.87
N GLU A 150 -25.87 6.49 4.84
CA GLU A 150 -24.54 6.06 4.41
C GLU A 150 -23.97 4.97 5.33
N GLN A 151 -24.20 5.07 6.62
CA GLN A 151 -23.82 4.04 7.60
C GLN A 151 -24.57 2.71 7.36
N SER A 152 -25.68 2.74 6.66
CA SER A 152 -26.52 1.60 6.34
C SER A 152 -26.24 0.99 4.96
N ASP A 153 -25.28 1.53 4.23
CA ASP A 153 -24.90 1.07 2.90
C ASP A 153 -23.57 0.29 2.96
N PHE A 154 -23.69 -1.05 3.01
CA PHE A 154 -22.50 -1.90 3.03
C PHE A 154 -22.16 -2.39 1.63
N LEU A 155 -20.96 -2.01 1.20
CA LEU A 155 -20.40 -2.46 -0.07
C LEU A 155 -19.13 -3.27 0.18
N TRP A 156 -18.89 -4.27 -0.64
CA TRP A 156 -17.61 -4.99 -0.64
C TRP A 156 -17.22 -5.39 -2.05
N ALA A 157 -15.92 -5.50 -2.27
CA ALA A 157 -15.35 -5.92 -3.54
C ALA A 157 -14.04 -6.69 -3.33
N LYS A 158 -13.72 -7.56 -4.27
CA LYS A 158 -12.45 -8.26 -4.33
C LYS A 158 -11.84 -8.10 -5.72
N ALA A 159 -10.56 -7.74 -5.77
CA ALA A 159 -9.75 -7.80 -6.98
C ALA A 159 -8.70 -8.91 -6.81
N GLU A 160 -8.71 -9.90 -7.67
CA GLU A 160 -7.87 -11.08 -7.55
C GLU A 160 -6.67 -11.01 -8.49
N ASN A 161 -5.56 -11.63 -8.07
CA ASN A 161 -4.37 -11.87 -8.87
C ASN A 161 -3.84 -10.61 -9.57
N LYS A 162 -3.76 -9.49 -8.84
CA LYS A 162 -3.23 -8.22 -9.35
C LYS A 162 -1.72 -8.18 -9.19
N SER A 163 -1.04 -7.68 -10.21
CA SER A 163 0.41 -7.56 -10.23
C SER A 163 0.85 -6.15 -10.61
N SER A 164 2.12 -5.86 -10.44
CA SER A 164 2.69 -4.57 -10.88
C SER A 164 2.61 -4.34 -12.40
N ALA A 165 2.28 -5.35 -13.18
CA ALA A 165 2.07 -5.26 -14.62
C ALA A 165 0.63 -4.86 -15.00
N ASP A 166 -0.32 -4.97 -14.07
CA ASP A 166 -1.73 -4.61 -14.28
C ASP A 166 -1.91 -3.09 -14.05
N LYS A 167 -1.56 -2.27 -15.05
CA LYS A 167 -1.63 -0.81 -15.01
C LYS A 167 -2.83 -0.29 -15.77
#